data_babbf721306c14f7b80ebef0fb29a5cd
#
_entry.id   babbf721306c14f7b80ebef0fb29a5cd
#
_cell.length_a   1.000
_cell.length_b   1.000
_cell.length_c   1.000
_cell.angle_alpha   90.00
_cell.angle_beta   90.00
_cell.angle_gamma   90.00
#
_symmetry.space_group_name_H-M   'P 1'
#
loop_
_entity.id
_entity.type
_entity.pdbx_description
1 polymer ?
#
loop_
_entity_poly.entity_id
_entity_poly.type
_entity_poly.pdbx_seq_one_letter_code
_entity_poly.pdbx_strand_id
1 'polypeptide(L)' 'MTISDRVMDVLVGISEVEEVRHEPDIRLYDLQILDSMKTVELIVAFSSEFGVEISPAELDREEWATPRKIIAYMERKLVA' A
#
# COMPACT_ATOMS: atom_id res chain seq x y z
N MET A 1 17.04 -4.51 4.51
CA MET A 1 15.82 -3.95 3.91
C MET A 1 14.76 -3.76 4.99
N THR A 2 14.17 -2.59 5.07
CA THR A 2 13.18 -2.27 6.08
C THR A 2 11.77 -2.66 5.63
N ILE A 3 10.81 -2.68 6.55
CA ILE A 3 9.40 -2.88 6.21
C ILE A 3 8.97 -1.80 5.21
N SER A 4 9.36 -0.56 5.45
CA SER A 4 9.05 0.56 4.58
C SER A 4 9.52 0.30 3.14
N ASP A 5 10.76 -0.16 2.98
CA ASP A 5 11.30 -0.46 1.65
C ASP A 5 10.52 -1.57 0.94
N ARG A 6 10.17 -2.62 1.69
CA ARG A 6 9.41 -3.74 1.12
C ARG A 6 8.00 -3.34 0.73
N VAL A 7 7.34 -2.54 1.56
CA VAL A 7 6.01 -2.02 1.24
C VAL A 7 6.07 -1.16 -0.02
N MET A 8 7.08 -0.30 -0.12
CA MET A 8 7.24 0.55 -1.28
C MET A 8 7.49 -0.25 -2.55
N ASP A 9 8.31 -1.31 -2.47
CA ASP A 9 8.57 -2.18 -3.62
C ASP A 9 7.27 -2.82 -4.13
N VAL A 10 6.44 -3.31 -3.22
CA VAL A 10 5.15 -3.91 -3.59
C VAL A 10 4.24 -2.86 -4.22
N LEU A 11 4.16 -1.68 -3.61
CA LEU A 11 3.30 -0.60 -4.09
C LEU A 11 3.71 -0.17 -5.51
N VAL A 12 5.00 0.02 -5.75
CA VAL A 12 5.49 0.39 -7.08
C VAL A 12 5.20 -0.72 -8.09
N GLY A 13 5.39 -1.96 -7.69
CA GLY A 13 5.12 -3.10 -8.58
C GLY A 13 3.67 -3.19 -9.01
N ILE A 14 2.73 -2.95 -8.09
CA ILE A 14 1.30 -3.02 -8.38
C ILE A 14 0.83 -1.79 -9.14
N SER A 15 1.26 -0.59 -8.72
CA SER A 15 0.82 0.66 -9.34
C SER A 15 1.49 0.92 -10.68
N GLU A 16 2.68 0.37 -10.87
CA GLU A 16 3.53 0.60 -12.05
C GLU A 16 3.92 2.06 -12.21
N VAL A 17 3.96 2.82 -11.11
CA VAL A 17 4.32 4.24 -11.10
C VAL A 17 5.53 4.42 -10.19
N GLU A 18 6.69 4.65 -10.79
CA GLU A 18 7.96 4.76 -10.06
C GLU A 18 8.03 6.04 -9.22
N GLU A 19 7.34 7.09 -9.62
CA GLU A 19 7.31 8.37 -8.90
C GLU A 19 6.84 8.22 -7.46
N VAL A 20 6.08 7.18 -7.17
CA VAL A 20 5.59 6.90 -5.82
C VAL A 20 6.74 6.77 -4.82
N ARG A 21 7.90 6.29 -5.25
CA ARG A 21 9.07 6.16 -4.38
C ARG A 21 9.56 7.51 -3.85
N HIS A 22 9.38 8.55 -4.64
CA HIS A 22 9.95 9.86 -4.35
C HIS A 22 8.93 10.85 -3.80
N GLU A 23 7.66 10.46 -3.74
CA GLU A 23 6.58 11.33 -3.30
C GLU A 23 5.70 10.62 -2.29
N PRO A 24 6.14 10.56 -1.02
CA PRO A 24 5.42 9.79 0.01
C PRO A 24 4.02 10.33 0.32
N ASP A 25 3.71 11.55 -0.09
CA ASP A 25 2.40 12.15 0.14
C ASP A 25 1.57 12.30 -1.13
N ILE A 26 1.97 11.63 -2.22
CA ILE A 26 1.20 11.67 -3.47
C ILE A 26 -0.19 11.02 -3.24
N ARG A 27 -1.23 11.66 -3.79
CA ARG A 27 -2.62 11.23 -3.59
C ARG A 27 -2.95 10.10 -4.56
N LEU A 28 -2.84 8.86 -4.08
CA LEU A 28 -2.91 7.67 -4.93
C LEU A 28 -4.26 7.48 -5.60
N TYR A 29 -5.35 7.62 -4.85
CA TYR A 29 -6.69 7.44 -5.43
C TYR A 29 -7.13 8.65 -6.23
N ASP A 30 -6.78 9.85 -5.77
CA ASP A 30 -7.16 11.09 -6.46
C ASP A 30 -6.53 11.16 -7.84
N LEU A 31 -5.32 10.65 -7.99
CA LEU A 31 -4.60 10.64 -9.27
C LEU A 31 -4.82 9.35 -10.05
N GLN A 32 -5.69 8.48 -9.55
CA GLN A 32 -6.02 7.20 -10.17
C GLN A 32 -4.80 6.27 -10.33
N ILE A 33 -3.80 6.46 -9.49
CA ILE A 33 -2.67 5.54 -9.39
C ILE A 33 -3.15 4.22 -8.76
N LEU A 34 -4.05 4.32 -7.78
CA LEU A 34 -4.76 3.17 -7.22
C LEU A 34 -6.26 3.32 -7.51
N ASP A 35 -6.91 2.17 -7.65
CA ASP A 35 -8.36 2.07 -7.75
C ASP A 35 -8.81 0.83 -6.97
N SER A 36 -10.09 0.47 -7.06
CA SER A 36 -10.61 -0.68 -6.30
C SER A 36 -9.90 -1.98 -6.66
N MET A 37 -9.62 -2.19 -7.94
CA MET A 37 -8.96 -3.41 -8.40
C MET A 37 -7.52 -3.47 -7.91
N LYS A 38 -6.77 -2.37 -8.05
CA LYS A 38 -5.38 -2.33 -7.59
C LYS A 38 -5.29 -2.43 -6.07
N THR A 39 -6.28 -1.92 -5.34
CA THR A 39 -6.36 -2.07 -3.90
C THR A 39 -6.44 -3.56 -3.52
N VAL A 40 -7.29 -4.33 -4.21
CA VAL A 40 -7.39 -5.77 -3.97
C VAL A 40 -6.07 -6.46 -4.32
N GLU A 41 -5.44 -6.08 -5.41
CA GLU A 41 -4.13 -6.62 -5.79
C GLU A 41 -3.08 -6.35 -4.72
N LEU A 42 -3.07 -5.15 -4.15
CA LEU A 42 -2.17 -4.81 -3.04
C LEU A 42 -2.43 -5.66 -1.81
N ILE A 43 -3.70 -5.86 -1.47
CA ILE A 43 -4.07 -6.69 -0.32
C ILE A 43 -3.52 -8.10 -0.50
N VAL A 44 -3.70 -8.68 -1.67
CA VAL A 44 -3.19 -10.02 -1.98
C VAL A 44 -1.67 -10.04 -1.92
N ALA A 45 -1.02 -9.04 -2.50
CA ALA A 45 0.43 -8.96 -2.52
C ALA A 45 1.02 -8.82 -1.11
N PHE A 46 0.43 -7.96 -0.28
CA PHE A 46 0.89 -7.80 1.10
C PHE A 46 0.63 -9.06 1.92
N SER A 47 -0.50 -9.72 1.70
CA SER A 47 -0.80 -10.97 2.38
C SER A 47 0.25 -12.03 2.06
N SER A 48 0.63 -12.13 0.79
CA SER A 48 1.64 -13.08 0.34
C SER A 48 3.04 -12.72 0.84
N GLU A 49 3.39 -11.44 0.79
CA GLU A 49 4.73 -10.97 1.14
C GLU A 49 4.99 -10.96 2.64
N PHE A 50 4.00 -10.58 3.44
CA PHE A 50 4.15 -10.37 4.87
C PHE A 50 3.38 -11.35 5.74
N GLY A 51 2.52 -12.17 5.15
CA GLY A 51 1.70 -13.11 5.91
C GLY A 51 0.62 -12.46 6.76
N VAL A 52 0.13 -11.28 6.34
CA VAL A 52 -0.91 -10.55 7.08
C VAL A 52 -2.26 -10.74 6.40
N GLU A 53 -3.33 -10.63 7.20
CA GLU A 53 -4.69 -10.66 6.67
C GLU A 53 -5.25 -9.24 6.70
N ILE A 54 -5.69 -8.76 5.54
CA ILE A 54 -6.31 -7.45 5.40
C ILE A 54 -7.66 -7.67 4.72
N SER A 55 -8.73 -7.28 5.39
CA SER A 55 -10.08 -7.41 4.83
C SER A 55 -10.39 -6.19 3.96
N PRO A 56 -10.74 -6.39 2.68
CA PRO A 56 -11.14 -5.26 1.83
C PRO A 56 -12.33 -4.49 2.40
N ALA A 57 -13.23 -5.18 3.09
CA ALA A 57 -14.42 -4.55 3.66
C ALA A 57 -14.10 -3.63 4.84
N GLU A 58 -12.99 -3.86 5.51
CA GLU A 58 -12.57 -3.09 6.68
C GLU A 58 -11.60 -1.97 6.34
N LEU A 59 -11.05 -1.99 5.13
CA LEU A 59 -10.05 -1.00 4.72
C LEU A 59 -10.74 0.25 4.19
N ASP A 60 -10.45 1.39 4.84
CA ASP A 60 -10.88 2.69 4.37
C ASP A 60 -9.84 3.22 3.39
N ARG A 61 -10.29 3.75 2.24
CA ARG A 61 -9.39 4.34 1.25
C ARG A 61 -8.52 5.44 1.84
N GLU A 62 -9.04 6.18 2.82
CA GLU A 62 -8.27 7.23 3.47
C GLU A 62 -7.03 6.67 4.18
N GLU A 63 -7.09 5.44 4.66
CA GLU A 63 -5.96 4.80 5.30
C GLU A 63 -4.83 4.47 4.32
N TRP A 64 -5.15 4.40 3.03
CA TRP A 64 -4.18 4.12 1.96
C TRP A 64 -4.12 5.25 0.94
N ALA A 65 -4.49 6.46 1.34
CA ALA A 65 -4.54 7.61 0.43
C ALA A 65 -3.16 8.01 -0.11
N THR A 66 -2.10 7.75 0.64
CA THR A 66 -0.73 8.09 0.25
C THR A 66 0.20 6.94 0.58
N PRO A 67 1.38 6.87 -0.07
CA PRO A 67 2.39 5.86 0.28
C PRO A 67 2.77 5.88 1.75
N ARG A 68 2.92 7.08 2.33
CA ARG A 68 3.24 7.23 3.76
C ARG A 68 2.19 6.55 4.64
N LYS A 69 0.91 6.74 4.29
CA LYS A 69 -0.18 6.13 5.06
C LYS A 69 -0.21 4.60 4.91
N ILE A 70 0.08 4.10 3.72
CA ILE A 70 0.17 2.66 3.50
C ILE A 70 1.28 2.06 4.34
N ILE A 71 2.44 2.69 4.35
CA ILE A 71 3.59 2.23 5.14
C ILE A 71 3.23 2.21 6.62
N ALA A 72 2.63 3.29 7.12
CA ALA A 72 2.22 3.37 8.53
C ALA A 72 1.20 2.29 8.89
N TYR A 73 0.24 2.04 7.99
CA TYR A 73 -0.75 0.99 8.18
C TYR A 73 -0.08 -0.38 8.31
N MET A 74 0.83 -0.68 7.39
CA MET A 74 1.52 -1.97 7.38
C MET A 74 2.43 -2.14 8.59
N GLU A 75 3.10 -1.07 9.01
CA GLU A 75 3.94 -1.13 10.20
C GLU A 75 3.13 -1.47 11.44
N ARG A 76 1.96 -0.86 11.60
CA ARG A 76 1.05 -1.18 12.70
C ARG A 76 0.58 -2.63 12.64
N LYS A 77 0.25 -3.10 11.45
CA LYS A 77 -0.25 -4.46 11.22
C LYS A 77 0.80 -5.50 11.58
N LEU A 78 2.06 -5.24 11.22
CA LEU A 78 3.15 -6.19 11.40
C LEU A 78 3.73 -6.21 12.81
N VAL A 79 3.58 -5.11 13.56
CA VAL A 79 4.10 -4.99 14.92
C VAL A 79 3.07 -5.45 15.95
N ALA A 80 1.80 -5.38 15.63
CA ALA A 80 0.70 -5.71 16.56
C ALA A 80 0.66 -7.19 16.92
#